data_8db4e95132af1f0dbe34e4ae63e2645a
#
_entry.id   8db4e95132af1f0dbe34e4ae63e2645a
#
_cell.length_a   1.000
_cell.length_b   1.000
_cell.length_c   1.000
_cell.angle_alpha   90.00
_cell.angle_beta   90.00
_cell.angle_gamma   90.00
#
_symmetry.space_group_name_H-M   'P 1'
#
loop_
_entity.id
_entity.type
_entity.pdbx_description
1 polymer ?
#
loop_
_entity_poly.entity_id
_entity_poly.type
_entity_poly.pdbx_seq_one_letter_code
_entity_poly.pdbx_strand_id
1 'polypeptide(L)'
;MRKTGPLRVIIDVKGMAEVDEEDLKQQIVVLQEHFLFNALNAIKGAAILEKGLLMDMLDGFADCLRYQFQCFRVNKTVSLREERKFMRAYLSMENYRFQGMTVLWDPGDCDLKVPPMGIALYASRAVNECMSTRRRRIKILGGVCQNKYILTIRNSYEELSKKEADEGELIRQKLKIWWSFLVEGDISWEIEGDEMVVTFALPIEAEGQNT
;
A
#
# COMPACT_ATOMS: atom_id res chain seq x y z
N MET A 1 1.50 29.50 24.66
CA MET A 1 2.18 28.39 23.93
C MET A 1 1.68 27.08 24.50
N ARG A 2 0.73 26.44 23.85
CA ARG A 2 0.27 25.08 24.21
C ARG A 2 1.20 24.07 23.54
N LYS A 3 1.93 23.31 24.33
CA LYS A 3 2.68 22.14 23.84
C LYS A 3 1.66 21.08 23.43
N THR A 4 1.50 20.85 22.16
CA THR A 4 0.82 19.66 21.63
C THR A 4 1.78 18.49 21.84
N GLY A 5 1.54 17.71 22.87
CA GLY A 5 2.18 16.40 23.04
C GLY A 5 1.68 15.43 21.95
N PRO A 6 2.38 14.31 21.74
CA PRO A 6 1.96 13.31 20.77
C PRO A 6 0.52 12.85 21.10
N LEU A 7 -0.33 12.77 20.08
CA LEU A 7 -1.71 12.33 20.22
C LEU A 7 -1.71 10.84 20.58
N ARG A 8 -1.83 10.55 21.89
CA ARG A 8 -2.11 9.18 22.35
C ARG A 8 -3.61 8.97 22.24
N VAL A 9 -4.02 8.19 21.26
CA VAL A 9 -5.40 7.75 21.15
C VAL A 9 -5.51 6.36 21.76
N ILE A 10 -6.07 6.29 22.96
CA ILE A 10 -6.42 5.04 23.63
C ILE A 10 -7.77 4.61 23.06
N ILE A 11 -7.76 3.60 22.19
CA ILE A 11 -9.00 2.92 21.80
C ILE A 11 -9.04 1.64 22.63
N ASP A 12 -9.89 1.63 23.65
CA ASP A 12 -10.25 0.42 24.38
C ASP A 12 -11.23 -0.42 23.53
N VAL A 13 -10.66 -1.21 22.62
CA VAL A 13 -11.37 -2.28 21.93
C VAL A 13 -10.78 -3.57 22.44
N LYS A 14 -11.36 -4.14 23.50
CA LYS A 14 -11.12 -5.47 24.10
C LYS A 14 -9.87 -6.19 23.55
N GLY A 15 -8.69 -5.86 24.07
CA GLY A 15 -7.45 -6.58 23.81
C GLY A 15 -6.67 -6.22 22.55
N MET A 16 -7.03 -5.14 21.84
CA MET A 16 -6.24 -4.64 20.71
C MET A 16 -5.07 -3.79 21.19
N ALA A 17 -3.89 -4.05 20.63
CA ALA A 17 -2.67 -3.33 20.92
C ALA A 17 -2.85 -1.81 20.69
N GLU A 18 -2.33 -1.01 21.60
CA GLU A 18 -2.20 0.44 21.48
C GLU A 18 -1.48 0.76 20.16
N VAL A 19 -2.15 1.43 19.23
CA VAL A 19 -1.52 1.84 17.96
C VAL A 19 -0.83 3.17 18.23
N ASP A 20 0.49 3.13 18.36
CA ASP A 20 1.32 4.32 18.44
C ASP A 20 1.58 4.85 17.02
N GLU A 21 1.34 6.14 16.79
CA GLU A 21 1.67 6.82 15.52
C GLU A 21 3.16 6.64 15.16
N GLU A 22 4.03 6.56 16.17
CA GLU A 22 5.45 6.32 16.02
C GLU A 22 5.74 4.91 15.48
N ASP A 23 5.04 3.89 15.97
CA ASP A 23 5.14 2.50 15.46
C ASP A 23 4.78 2.41 13.98
N LEU A 24 3.74 3.12 13.54
CA LEU A 24 3.33 3.13 12.15
C LEU A 24 4.32 3.89 11.27
N LYS A 25 4.85 5.01 11.73
CA LYS A 25 5.93 5.74 11.05
C LYS A 25 7.17 4.87 10.91
N GLN A 26 7.54 4.11 11.94
CA GLN A 26 8.66 3.16 11.86
C GLN A 26 8.40 2.06 10.84
N GLN A 27 7.20 1.51 10.75
CA GLN A 27 6.87 0.51 9.72
C GLN A 27 6.97 1.08 8.30
N ILE A 28 6.55 2.32 8.10
CA ILE A 28 6.72 3.03 6.82
C ILE A 28 8.21 3.19 6.49
N VAL A 29 9.03 3.59 7.46
CA VAL A 29 10.48 3.75 7.29
C VAL A 29 11.14 2.40 6.94
N VAL A 30 10.84 1.35 7.67
CA VAL A 30 11.39 -0.01 7.41
C VAL A 30 10.99 -0.50 6.02
N LEU A 31 9.74 -0.27 5.60
CA LEU A 31 9.30 -0.61 4.26
C LEU A 31 10.11 0.16 3.20
N GLN A 32 10.38 1.44 3.45
CA GLN A 32 11.14 2.29 2.55
C GLN A 32 12.59 1.83 2.43
N GLU A 33 13.26 1.53 3.55
CA GLU A 33 14.62 0.99 3.55
C GLU A 33 14.71 -0.33 2.78
N HIS A 34 13.84 -1.27 3.07
CA HIS A 34 13.79 -2.56 2.39
C HIS A 34 13.52 -2.40 0.89
N PHE A 35 12.60 -1.50 0.51
CA PHE A 35 12.35 -1.16 -0.88
C PHE A 35 13.60 -0.58 -1.56
N LEU A 36 14.29 0.37 -0.93
CA LEU A 36 15.50 0.99 -1.49
C LEU A 36 16.59 -0.04 -1.81
N PHE A 37 16.92 -0.91 -0.85
CA PHE A 37 17.93 -1.95 -1.06
C PHE A 37 17.53 -2.93 -2.15
N ASN A 38 16.27 -3.35 -2.19
CA ASN A 38 15.76 -4.27 -3.20
C ASN A 38 15.76 -3.64 -4.60
N ALA A 39 15.37 -2.38 -4.72
CA ALA A 39 15.37 -1.63 -5.96
C ALA A 39 16.78 -1.47 -6.52
N LEU A 40 17.75 -1.10 -5.67
CA LEU A 40 19.15 -0.98 -6.07
C LEU A 40 19.72 -2.31 -6.55
N ASN A 41 19.40 -3.42 -5.88
CA ASN A 41 19.83 -4.75 -6.32
C ASN A 41 19.20 -5.15 -7.67
N ALA A 42 17.92 -4.81 -7.87
CA ALA A 42 17.24 -5.07 -9.14
C ALA A 42 17.83 -4.23 -10.28
N ILE A 43 18.09 -2.94 -10.04
CA ILE A 43 18.77 -2.04 -10.99
C ILE A 43 20.17 -2.56 -11.36
N LYS A 44 20.95 -3.03 -10.36
CA LYS A 44 22.24 -3.65 -10.60
C LYS A 44 22.14 -4.90 -11.49
N GLY A 45 21.11 -5.74 -11.28
CA GLY A 45 20.80 -6.86 -12.14
C GLY A 45 20.47 -6.46 -13.57
N ALA A 46 19.60 -5.46 -13.75
CA ALA A 46 19.22 -4.93 -15.05
C ALA A 46 20.41 -4.35 -15.84
N ALA A 47 21.35 -3.70 -15.16
CA ALA A 47 22.56 -3.15 -15.78
C ALA A 47 23.41 -4.20 -16.48
N ILE A 48 23.32 -5.48 -16.07
CA ILE A 48 24.06 -6.58 -16.66
C ILE A 48 23.32 -7.18 -17.87
N LEU A 49 21.99 -7.07 -17.89
CA LEU A 49 21.14 -7.79 -18.84
C LEU A 49 20.78 -6.96 -20.07
N GLU A 50 20.23 -5.76 -19.89
CA GLU A 50 19.70 -4.96 -21.01
C GLU A 50 19.64 -3.46 -20.67
N LYS A 51 20.18 -2.59 -21.56
CA LYS A 51 20.21 -1.13 -21.34
C LYS A 51 18.81 -0.51 -21.28
N GLY A 52 17.86 -0.95 -22.10
CA GLY A 52 16.49 -0.43 -22.10
C GLY A 52 15.82 -0.68 -20.76
N LEU A 53 15.88 -1.90 -20.27
CA LEU A 53 15.34 -2.28 -18.99
C LEU A 53 15.98 -1.51 -17.81
N LEU A 54 17.28 -1.24 -17.89
CA LEU A 54 17.96 -0.43 -16.88
C LEU A 54 17.37 0.98 -16.78
N MET A 55 17.09 1.63 -17.91
CA MET A 55 16.52 2.99 -17.93
C MET A 55 15.13 2.99 -17.35
N ASP A 56 14.26 2.05 -17.75
CA ASP A 56 12.90 1.93 -17.21
C ASP A 56 12.91 1.72 -15.69
N MET A 57 13.86 0.93 -15.19
CA MET A 57 14.00 0.69 -13.75
C MET A 57 14.53 1.91 -13.01
N LEU A 58 15.46 2.66 -13.57
CA LEU A 58 15.97 3.91 -12.99
C LEU A 58 14.87 4.97 -12.92
N ASP A 59 14.06 5.11 -13.96
CA ASP A 59 12.94 6.03 -13.99
C ASP A 59 11.86 5.65 -12.96
N GLY A 60 11.48 4.38 -12.90
CA GLY A 60 10.55 3.88 -11.90
C GLY A 60 11.07 4.06 -10.47
N PHE A 61 12.35 3.84 -10.23
CA PHE A 61 12.99 4.08 -8.94
C PHE A 61 12.98 5.56 -8.55
N ALA A 62 13.33 6.45 -9.49
CA ALA A 62 13.28 7.89 -9.27
C ALA A 62 11.88 8.38 -8.93
N ASP A 63 10.85 7.84 -9.60
CA ASP A 63 9.44 8.16 -9.30
C ASP A 63 9.04 7.68 -7.91
N CYS A 64 9.44 6.49 -7.51
CA CYS A 64 9.20 5.97 -6.16
C CYS A 64 9.86 6.84 -5.09
N LEU A 65 11.13 7.23 -5.27
CA LEU A 65 11.84 8.10 -4.35
C LEU A 65 11.17 9.47 -4.23
N ARG A 66 10.79 10.07 -5.36
CA ARG A 66 10.11 11.38 -5.37
C ARG A 66 8.83 11.34 -4.57
N TYR A 67 8.03 10.30 -4.74
CA TYR A 67 6.79 10.13 -3.98
C TYR A 67 7.06 9.92 -2.48
N GLN A 68 8.01 9.07 -2.12
CA GLN A 68 8.39 8.85 -0.71
C GLN A 68 8.83 10.15 -0.04
N PHE A 69 9.70 10.94 -0.69
CA PHE A 69 10.11 12.25 -0.16
C PHE A 69 8.95 13.25 -0.07
N GLN A 70 7.99 13.18 -0.97
CA GLN A 70 6.77 13.99 -0.88
C GLN A 70 5.95 13.59 0.35
N CYS A 71 5.78 12.30 0.62
CA CYS A 71 5.05 11.78 1.78
C CYS A 71 5.64 12.27 3.11
N PHE A 72 6.97 12.41 3.23
CA PHE A 72 7.61 12.98 4.43
C PHE A 72 7.28 14.45 4.67
N ARG A 73 6.91 15.19 3.63
CA ARG A 73 6.60 16.62 3.71
C ARG A 73 5.11 16.90 3.93
N VAL A 74 4.27 15.92 3.69
CA VAL A 74 2.82 16.04 3.76
C VAL A 74 2.33 15.51 5.10
N ASN A 75 1.61 16.34 5.86
CA ASN A 75 1.20 16.01 7.23
C ASN A 75 -0.13 15.25 7.33
N LYS A 76 -0.90 15.08 6.22
CA LYS A 76 -2.23 14.48 6.30
C LYS A 76 -2.55 13.51 5.17
N THR A 77 -2.73 14.01 3.95
CA THR A 77 -3.21 13.18 2.83
C THR A 77 -2.51 13.54 1.53
N VAL A 78 -2.45 12.58 0.60
CA VAL A 78 -1.96 12.73 -0.77
C VAL A 78 -3.06 12.42 -1.77
N SER A 79 -2.87 12.79 -3.04
CA SER A 79 -3.81 12.39 -4.10
C SER A 79 -3.73 10.88 -4.34
N LEU A 80 -4.89 10.23 -4.47
CA LEU A 80 -4.97 8.82 -4.90
C LEU A 80 -4.23 8.59 -6.23
N ARG A 81 -4.22 9.57 -7.13
CA ARG A 81 -3.48 9.51 -8.40
C ARG A 81 -1.97 9.37 -8.18
N GLU A 82 -1.41 10.09 -7.20
CA GLU A 82 0.02 10.00 -6.86
C GLU A 82 0.32 8.67 -6.18
N GLU A 83 -0.51 8.22 -5.25
CA GLU A 83 -0.41 6.91 -4.63
C GLU A 83 -0.42 5.78 -5.67
N ARG A 84 -1.33 5.85 -6.66
CA ARG A 84 -1.43 4.89 -7.75
C ARG A 84 -0.20 4.89 -8.67
N LYS A 85 0.35 6.07 -8.99
CA LYS A 85 1.60 6.15 -9.77
C LYS A 85 2.74 5.46 -9.05
N PHE A 86 2.88 5.73 -7.75
CA PHE A 86 3.87 5.04 -6.93
C PHE A 86 3.67 3.54 -6.92
N MET A 87 2.44 3.07 -6.64
CA MET A 87 2.13 1.64 -6.62
C MET A 87 2.46 0.94 -7.94
N ARG A 88 2.16 1.59 -9.08
CA ARG A 88 2.47 1.04 -10.40
C ARG A 88 3.97 0.90 -10.61
N ALA A 89 4.74 1.93 -10.30
CA ALA A 89 6.20 1.89 -10.39
C ALA A 89 6.78 0.83 -9.46
N TYR A 90 6.32 0.77 -8.21
CA TYR A 90 6.71 -0.21 -7.21
C TYR A 90 6.46 -1.65 -7.70
N LEU A 91 5.22 -1.95 -8.13
CA LEU A 91 4.86 -3.30 -8.61
C LEU A 91 5.61 -3.69 -9.88
N SER A 92 5.94 -2.75 -10.76
CA SER A 92 6.77 -3.01 -11.94
C SER A 92 8.18 -3.44 -11.54
N MET A 93 8.78 -2.77 -10.55
CA MET A 93 10.11 -3.13 -10.04
C MET A 93 10.11 -4.48 -9.31
N GLU A 94 9.07 -4.75 -8.50
CA GLU A 94 8.92 -6.04 -7.83
C GLU A 94 8.68 -7.18 -8.83
N ASN A 95 7.91 -6.94 -9.88
CA ASN A 95 7.69 -7.92 -10.95
C ASN A 95 9.00 -8.28 -11.68
N TYR A 96 9.88 -7.31 -11.88
CA TYR A 96 11.21 -7.55 -12.41
C TYR A 96 12.07 -8.38 -11.44
N ARG A 97 12.08 -8.01 -10.16
CA ARG A 97 12.84 -8.70 -9.11
C ARG A 97 12.40 -10.15 -8.93
N PHE A 98 11.12 -10.38 -8.98
CA PHE A 98 10.48 -11.68 -8.80
C PHE A 98 9.91 -12.19 -10.12
N GLN A 99 10.77 -12.70 -10.96
CA GLN A 99 10.38 -13.29 -12.25
C GLN A 99 9.20 -14.27 -12.09
N GLY A 100 8.20 -14.12 -12.95
CA GLY A 100 6.98 -14.95 -12.92
C GLY A 100 5.84 -14.45 -12.04
N MET A 101 5.94 -13.25 -11.47
CA MET A 101 4.77 -12.57 -10.87
C MET A 101 3.89 -12.00 -11.98
N THR A 102 2.59 -12.22 -11.90
CA THR A 102 1.61 -11.62 -12.82
C THR A 102 0.89 -10.48 -12.12
N VAL A 103 0.93 -9.29 -12.70
CA VAL A 103 0.23 -8.11 -12.18
C VAL A 103 -0.88 -7.71 -13.15
N LEU A 104 -2.14 -7.77 -12.71
CA LEU A 104 -3.28 -7.17 -13.40
C LEU A 104 -3.56 -5.80 -12.78
N TRP A 105 -3.49 -4.75 -13.60
CA TRP A 105 -3.62 -3.37 -13.16
C TRP A 105 -4.77 -2.67 -13.86
N ASP A 106 -5.89 -2.51 -13.18
CA ASP A 106 -7.06 -1.76 -13.63
C ASP A 106 -7.75 -1.05 -12.44
N PRO A 107 -7.11 -0.05 -11.84
CA PRO A 107 -7.66 0.61 -10.65
C PRO A 107 -8.78 1.61 -10.98
N GLY A 108 -9.19 1.77 -12.22
CA GLY A 108 -10.11 2.83 -12.61
C GLY A 108 -9.53 4.24 -12.44
N ASP A 109 -10.35 5.28 -12.52
CA ASP A 109 -9.94 6.67 -12.23
C ASP A 109 -10.89 7.34 -11.24
N CYS A 110 -10.32 8.05 -10.25
CA CYS A 110 -11.06 8.83 -9.28
C CYS A 110 -10.10 9.83 -8.60
N ASP A 111 -10.58 11.05 -8.39
CA ASP A 111 -9.80 12.08 -7.68
C ASP A 111 -10.20 12.10 -6.20
N LEU A 112 -9.42 11.44 -5.38
CA LEU A 112 -9.63 11.31 -3.94
C LEU A 112 -8.33 11.60 -3.19
N LYS A 113 -8.46 11.90 -1.91
CA LYS A 113 -7.35 11.99 -0.97
C LYS A 113 -7.25 10.72 -0.13
N VAL A 114 -6.02 10.24 0.05
CA VAL A 114 -5.71 9.04 0.83
C VAL A 114 -4.53 9.29 1.77
N PRO A 115 -4.37 8.49 2.83
CA PRO A 115 -3.16 8.57 3.65
C PRO A 115 -1.91 8.29 2.82
N PRO A 116 -0.81 9.04 3.04
CA PRO A 116 0.46 8.81 2.33
C PRO A 116 0.94 7.36 2.54
N MET A 117 1.27 6.65 1.48
CA MET A 117 1.64 5.23 1.52
C MET A 117 0.53 4.28 2.02
N GLY A 118 -0.69 4.76 2.22
CA GLY A 118 -1.76 4.00 2.84
C GLY A 118 -2.18 2.77 2.05
N ILE A 119 -2.36 2.90 0.74
CA ILE A 119 -2.68 1.76 -0.14
C ILE A 119 -1.40 0.98 -0.49
N ALA A 120 -0.28 1.69 -0.66
CA ALA A 120 1.00 1.10 -1.03
C ALA A 120 1.51 0.09 0.01
N LEU A 121 1.26 0.31 1.30
CA LEU A 121 1.59 -0.63 2.36
C LEU A 121 0.84 -1.97 2.21
N TYR A 122 -0.45 -1.93 1.84
CA TYR A 122 -1.20 -3.15 1.54
C TYR A 122 -0.70 -3.82 0.25
N ALA A 123 -0.36 -3.04 -0.78
CA ALA A 123 0.22 -3.60 -2.02
C ALA A 123 1.57 -4.27 -1.77
N SER A 124 2.42 -3.68 -0.95
CA SER A 124 3.70 -4.27 -0.55
C SER A 124 3.51 -5.59 0.21
N ARG A 125 2.53 -5.63 1.11
CA ARG A 125 2.21 -6.86 1.80
C ARG A 125 1.68 -7.93 0.84
N ALA A 126 0.81 -7.57 -0.10
CA ALA A 126 0.31 -8.46 -1.13
C ALA A 126 1.44 -9.07 -1.97
N VAL A 127 2.50 -8.28 -2.29
CA VAL A 127 3.71 -8.80 -2.93
C VAL A 127 4.36 -9.86 -2.05
N ASN A 128 4.62 -9.57 -0.78
CA ASN A 128 5.30 -10.50 0.12
C ASN A 128 4.50 -11.81 0.32
N GLU A 129 3.19 -11.72 0.49
CA GLU A 129 2.31 -12.88 0.64
C GLU A 129 2.27 -13.72 -0.63
N CYS A 130 2.10 -13.13 -1.81
CA CYS A 130 2.02 -13.88 -3.05
C CYS A 130 3.36 -14.54 -3.43
N MET A 131 4.49 -14.04 -2.94
CA MET A 131 5.80 -14.64 -3.20
C MET A 131 5.99 -16.00 -2.53
N SER A 132 5.28 -16.27 -1.45
CA SER A 132 5.27 -17.57 -0.76
C SER A 132 4.42 -18.61 -1.48
N THR A 133 3.64 -18.21 -2.50
CA THR A 133 2.71 -19.07 -3.21
C THR A 133 3.28 -19.59 -4.55
N ARG A 134 2.72 -20.68 -5.06
CA ARG A 134 3.06 -21.19 -6.41
C ARG A 134 2.54 -20.29 -7.53
N ARG A 135 1.37 -19.67 -7.31
CA ARG A 135 0.74 -18.75 -8.26
C ARG A 135 0.98 -17.31 -7.81
N ARG A 136 2.03 -16.70 -8.32
CA ARG A 136 2.44 -15.34 -7.97
C ARG A 136 1.61 -14.31 -8.73
N ARG A 137 0.39 -14.04 -8.26
CA ARG A 137 -0.56 -13.15 -8.94
C ARG A 137 -1.05 -12.06 -8.01
N ILE A 138 -1.04 -10.84 -8.52
CA ILE A 138 -1.64 -9.66 -7.88
C ILE A 138 -2.58 -9.00 -8.87
N LYS A 139 -3.77 -8.60 -8.39
CA LYS A 139 -4.75 -7.83 -9.15
C LYS A 139 -5.08 -6.57 -8.37
N ILE A 140 -4.96 -5.42 -9.02
CA ILE A 140 -5.39 -4.11 -8.50
C ILE A 140 -6.55 -3.67 -9.39
N LEU A 141 -7.75 -3.71 -8.83
CA LEU A 141 -8.99 -3.41 -9.54
C LEU A 141 -9.72 -2.28 -8.83
N GLY A 142 -10.29 -1.36 -9.57
CA GLY A 142 -11.05 -0.27 -8.97
C GLY A 142 -12.12 0.30 -9.86
N GLY A 143 -13.08 0.98 -9.25
CA GLY A 143 -14.17 1.62 -9.96
C GLY A 143 -15.14 2.33 -9.02
N VAL A 144 -16.01 3.14 -9.60
CA VAL A 144 -17.04 3.87 -8.85
C VAL A 144 -18.31 3.03 -8.78
N CYS A 145 -18.83 2.87 -7.57
CA CYS A 145 -20.08 2.17 -7.30
C CYS A 145 -20.83 2.87 -6.15
N GLN A 146 -22.10 3.23 -6.36
CA GLN A 146 -22.98 3.82 -5.33
C GLN A 146 -22.34 5.00 -4.56
N ASN A 147 -21.78 5.97 -5.29
CA ASN A 147 -21.11 7.13 -4.74
C ASN A 147 -19.88 6.82 -3.87
N LYS A 148 -19.27 5.66 -4.08
CA LYS A 148 -18.00 5.25 -3.47
C LYS A 148 -17.03 4.81 -4.56
N TYR A 149 -15.79 5.13 -4.39
CA TYR A 149 -14.72 4.50 -5.14
C TYR A 149 -14.30 3.22 -4.39
N ILE A 150 -14.41 2.10 -5.07
CA ILE A 150 -14.01 0.80 -4.55
C ILE A 150 -12.69 0.42 -5.20
N LEU A 151 -11.66 0.18 -4.39
CA LEU A 151 -10.39 -0.36 -4.84
C LEU A 151 -10.15 -1.70 -4.16
N THR A 152 -9.81 -2.73 -4.94
CA THR A 152 -9.44 -4.03 -4.41
C THR A 152 -8.00 -4.38 -4.76
N ILE A 153 -7.28 -4.90 -3.77
CA ILE A 153 -6.00 -5.56 -3.93
C ILE A 153 -6.24 -7.04 -3.68
N ARG A 154 -6.05 -7.86 -4.71
CA ARG A 154 -6.20 -9.32 -4.62
C ARG A 154 -4.84 -9.96 -4.90
N ASN A 155 -4.39 -10.83 -4.03
CA ASN A 155 -3.14 -11.57 -4.23
C ASN A 155 -3.33 -13.05 -3.97
N SER A 156 -2.56 -13.88 -4.68
CA SER A 156 -2.49 -15.29 -4.36
C SER A 156 -2.09 -15.46 -2.91
N TYR A 157 -2.77 -16.35 -2.21
CA TYR A 157 -2.57 -16.62 -0.80
C TYR A 157 -2.59 -18.13 -0.56
N GLU A 158 -1.63 -18.63 0.20
CA GLU A 158 -1.59 -19.99 0.70
C GLU A 158 -1.61 -19.93 2.22
N GLU A 159 -2.12 -20.97 2.85
CA GLU A 159 -2.20 -21.03 4.31
C GLU A 159 -0.79 -20.91 4.90
N LEU A 160 -0.58 -19.82 5.62
CA LEU A 160 0.67 -19.51 6.30
C LEU A 160 0.73 -20.24 7.64
N SER A 161 1.90 -20.33 8.24
CA SER A 161 1.99 -20.73 9.64
C SER A 161 1.13 -19.79 10.49
N LYS A 162 0.58 -20.30 11.60
CA LYS A 162 -0.28 -19.49 12.50
C LYS A 162 0.39 -18.17 12.90
N LYS A 163 1.69 -18.21 13.16
CA LYS A 163 2.47 -16.99 13.53
C LYS A 163 2.45 -15.95 12.42
N GLU A 164 2.71 -16.33 11.17
CA GLU A 164 2.72 -15.43 10.01
C GLU A 164 1.31 -14.88 9.71
N ALA A 165 0.28 -15.69 9.87
CA ALA A 165 -1.12 -15.30 9.75
C ALA A 165 -1.48 -14.24 10.81
N ASP A 166 -1.14 -14.48 12.07
CA ASP A 166 -1.41 -13.56 13.19
C ASP A 166 -0.64 -12.22 13.03
N GLU A 167 0.62 -12.27 12.61
CA GLU A 167 1.42 -11.06 12.30
C GLU A 167 0.80 -10.28 11.14
N GLY A 168 0.33 -10.97 10.12
CA GLY A 168 -0.34 -10.38 8.99
C GLY A 168 -1.62 -9.67 9.35
N GLU A 169 -2.42 -10.31 10.16
CA GLU A 169 -3.68 -9.76 10.66
C GLU A 169 -3.43 -8.51 11.52
N LEU A 170 -2.48 -8.56 12.42
CA LEU A 170 -2.12 -7.43 13.27
C LEU A 170 -1.70 -6.20 12.44
N ILE A 171 -0.90 -6.39 11.38
CA ILE A 171 -0.48 -5.31 10.49
C ILE A 171 -1.69 -4.70 9.77
N ARG A 172 -2.58 -5.52 9.21
CA ARG A 172 -3.78 -5.04 8.53
C ARG A 172 -4.68 -4.22 9.46
N GLN A 173 -4.86 -4.69 10.69
CA GLN A 173 -5.65 -3.97 11.70
C GLN A 173 -5.01 -2.62 12.08
N LYS A 174 -3.70 -2.57 12.31
CA LYS A 174 -2.99 -1.32 12.59
C LYS A 174 -3.14 -0.31 11.45
N LEU A 175 -2.99 -0.76 10.19
CA LEU A 175 -3.16 0.09 9.03
C LEU A 175 -4.60 0.59 8.88
N LYS A 176 -5.61 -0.25 9.15
CA LYS A 176 -7.02 0.16 9.13
C LYS A 176 -7.30 1.25 10.17
N ILE A 177 -6.80 1.09 11.39
CA ILE A 177 -6.96 2.08 12.46
C ILE A 177 -6.29 3.40 12.05
N TRP A 178 -5.04 3.36 11.59
CA TRP A 178 -4.35 4.56 11.11
C TRP A 178 -5.10 5.27 9.98
N TRP A 179 -5.62 4.50 9.03
CA TRP A 179 -6.43 5.03 7.93
C TRP A 179 -7.64 5.81 8.43
N SER A 180 -8.38 5.27 9.40
CA SER A 180 -9.62 5.87 9.94
C SER A 180 -9.41 7.22 10.63
N PHE A 181 -8.17 7.56 11.02
CA PHE A 181 -7.83 8.88 11.57
C PHE A 181 -7.61 9.96 10.51
N LEU A 182 -7.32 9.57 9.27
CA LEU A 182 -6.88 10.49 8.23
C LEU A 182 -7.93 10.75 7.17
N VAL A 183 -8.73 9.75 6.84
CA VAL A 183 -9.76 9.83 5.80
C VAL A 183 -10.99 9.03 6.17
N GLU A 184 -12.13 9.46 5.64
CA GLU A 184 -13.35 8.68 5.67
C GLU A 184 -13.25 7.50 4.71
N GLY A 185 -13.83 6.36 5.09
CA GLY A 185 -13.83 5.15 4.29
C GLY A 185 -13.71 3.90 5.15
N ASP A 186 -13.89 2.77 4.52
CA ASP A 186 -13.73 1.46 5.17
C ASP A 186 -12.70 0.63 4.45
N ILE A 187 -11.96 -0.17 5.23
CA ILE A 187 -11.04 -1.18 4.72
C ILE A 187 -11.46 -2.51 5.31
N SER A 188 -11.70 -3.47 4.44
CA SER A 188 -12.00 -4.85 4.81
C SER A 188 -11.06 -5.81 4.09
N TRP A 189 -10.91 -6.99 4.63
CA TRP A 189 -10.14 -8.07 4.00
C TRP A 189 -10.76 -9.42 4.32
N GLU A 190 -10.61 -10.32 3.37
CA GLU A 190 -11.10 -11.69 3.49
C GLU A 190 -10.28 -12.63 2.62
N ILE A 191 -10.39 -13.92 2.87
CA ILE A 191 -9.80 -14.97 2.04
C ILE A 191 -10.90 -15.54 1.16
N GLU A 192 -10.77 -15.38 -0.15
CA GLU A 192 -11.67 -15.96 -1.16
C GLU A 192 -10.92 -17.06 -1.93
N GLY A 193 -11.17 -18.32 -1.54
CA GLY A 193 -10.49 -19.46 -2.14
C GLY A 193 -8.98 -19.45 -1.89
N ASP A 194 -8.18 -19.24 -2.93
CA ASP A 194 -6.73 -19.14 -2.90
C ASP A 194 -6.22 -17.67 -3.04
N GLU A 195 -7.09 -16.70 -2.78
CA GLU A 195 -6.74 -15.27 -2.83
C GLU A 195 -7.03 -14.57 -1.49
N MET A 196 -6.10 -13.72 -1.04
CA MET A 196 -6.36 -12.66 -0.07
C MET A 196 -6.93 -11.47 -0.82
N VAL A 197 -8.04 -10.93 -0.33
CA VAL A 197 -8.74 -9.78 -0.92
C VAL A 197 -8.80 -8.67 0.08
N VAL A 198 -8.18 -7.52 -0.21
CA VAL A 198 -8.30 -6.29 0.57
C VAL A 198 -9.12 -5.30 -0.22
N THR A 199 -10.20 -4.77 0.37
CA THR A 199 -11.12 -3.83 -0.24
C THR A 199 -11.10 -2.51 0.49
N PHE A 200 -10.88 -1.43 -0.26
CA PHE A 200 -11.01 -0.03 0.18
C PHE A 200 -12.31 0.53 -0.39
N ALA A 201 -13.20 0.99 0.48
CA ALA A 201 -14.45 1.64 0.09
C ALA A 201 -14.39 3.12 0.52
N LEU A 202 -14.08 4.01 -0.42
CA LEU A 202 -13.82 5.43 -0.19
C LEU A 202 -15.02 6.25 -0.65
N PRO A 203 -15.61 7.10 0.19
CA PRO A 203 -16.69 7.98 -0.24
C PRO A 203 -16.18 8.97 -1.29
N ILE A 204 -16.98 9.21 -2.31
CA ILE A 204 -16.76 10.29 -3.27
C ILE A 204 -17.58 11.48 -2.76
N GLU A 205 -16.92 12.56 -2.37
CA GLU A 205 -17.63 13.79 -2.03
C GLU A 205 -18.44 14.23 -3.26
N ALA A 206 -19.73 14.45 -3.08
CA ALA A 206 -20.56 15.05 -4.12
C ALA A 206 -20.01 16.47 -4.39
N GLU A 207 -19.55 16.74 -5.62
CA GLU A 207 -19.21 18.09 -6.04
C GLU A 207 -20.45 18.99 -5.81
N GLY A 208 -20.37 19.89 -4.84
CA GLY A 208 -21.34 20.96 -4.68
C GLY A 208 -22.06 21.02 -3.35
N GLN A 209 -21.41 21.46 -2.30
CA GLN A 209 -22.00 22.32 -1.28
C GLN A 209 -20.93 23.27 -0.70
N ASN A 210 -20.40 24.15 -1.54
CA ASN A 210 -19.83 25.41 -1.09
C ASN A 210 -20.73 26.53 -1.62
N THR A 211 -21.73 26.87 -0.84
CA THR A 211 -22.41 28.17 -0.88
C THR A 211 -21.93 29.02 0.28
#